data_dfb597b633b0583d5d9fde86ad859fba
#
_entry.id   dfb597b633b0583d5d9fde86ad859fba
#
_cell.length_a   1.000
_cell.length_b   1.000
_cell.length_c   1.000
_cell.angle_alpha   90.00
_cell.angle_beta   90.00
_cell.angle_gamma   90.00
#
_symmetry.space_group_name_H-M   'P 1'
#
loop_
_entity.id
_entity.type
_entity.pdbx_description
1 polymer ?
#
loop_
_entity_poly.entity_id
_entity_poly.type
_entity_poly.pdbx_seq_one_letter_code
_entity_poly.pdbx_strand_id
1 'polypeptide(L)'
;MSLNISSSEEIIWGGYTISSKAKDKASFPNFNSLQKKIAPMQYQLIQANELTYSLSPRGSTATGETKSLIVAFDKERVTGGRLGDVCLWQYTLSAQVILFELEGMSVLQTHPVGRSRNYVEKDLAKCSEEKRDKARDRFRFCQIFLGLETDDQYSKEENLRSCESVVTEGIGNGLLTEIASIVSNLNISDKKNIRFAGIGEVKITERAKSILSGGEDFISHPFFSNRGKFNEQSYKDWISQNFAKTISSKINVPLVVPFAGSVGGKIQLKYSDGTEIDLTLPDLDYSFDITIRGFARSLMDETPQREAWVYGTYLTLDFGGLLGKESAKVKNGYVFETVKGDFVNNWREFDNSIQELANEYAEQIMKTDRKWVPNKTNLKYREGKRYFSYIKEKLDSVR
;
A
#
# COMPACT_ATOMS: atom_id res chain seq x y z
N MET A 1 -22.34 38.37 -23.61
CA MET A 1 -21.39 37.31 -23.23
C MET A 1 -21.79 36.82 -21.84
N SER A 2 -22.52 35.71 -21.77
CA SER A 2 -22.84 35.04 -20.54
C SER A 2 -21.62 34.16 -20.17
N LEU A 3 -20.93 34.55 -19.13
CA LEU A 3 -19.94 33.70 -18.49
C LEU A 3 -20.67 32.44 -17.97
N ASN A 4 -20.52 31.34 -18.67
CA ASN A 4 -20.82 30.04 -18.10
C ASN A 4 -19.83 29.83 -16.94
N ILE A 5 -20.23 30.24 -15.74
CA ILE A 5 -19.61 29.76 -14.50
C ILE A 5 -20.04 28.29 -14.42
N SER A 6 -19.19 27.39 -14.89
CA SER A 6 -19.35 25.99 -14.55
C SER A 6 -19.34 25.95 -13.02
N SER A 7 -20.44 25.57 -12.40
CA SER A 7 -20.49 25.36 -10.97
C SER A 7 -19.43 24.28 -10.66
N SER A 8 -18.32 24.70 -10.05
CA SER A 8 -17.31 23.74 -9.59
C SER A 8 -18.01 22.81 -8.59
N GLU A 9 -17.91 21.53 -8.83
CA GLU A 9 -18.50 20.53 -7.94
C GLU A 9 -17.97 20.72 -6.52
N GLU A 10 -18.85 20.75 -5.53
CA GLU A 10 -18.49 20.94 -4.13
C GLU A 10 -18.27 19.59 -3.47
N ILE A 11 -17.10 19.39 -2.86
CA ILE A 11 -16.73 18.18 -2.12
C ILE A 11 -16.45 18.52 -0.68
N ILE A 12 -16.95 17.69 0.23
CA ILE A 12 -16.66 17.85 1.65
C ILE A 12 -15.38 17.07 2.01
N TRP A 13 -14.41 17.78 2.58
CA TRP A 13 -13.26 17.14 3.20
C TRP A 13 -13.64 16.51 4.53
N GLY A 14 -13.83 15.20 4.55
CA GLY A 14 -14.18 14.43 5.75
C GLY A 14 -13.02 14.17 6.71
N GLY A 15 -11.78 14.41 6.28
CA GLY A 15 -10.60 14.22 7.11
C GLY A 15 -10.09 12.78 7.15
N TYR A 16 -9.57 12.38 8.30
CA TYR A 16 -8.96 11.06 8.51
C TYR A 16 -9.88 10.11 9.27
N THR A 17 -9.83 8.84 8.84
CA THR A 17 -10.50 7.74 9.52
C THR A 17 -9.54 6.55 9.67
N ILE A 18 -9.89 5.61 10.52
CA ILE A 18 -9.24 4.30 10.62
C ILE A 18 -10.28 3.21 10.35
N SER A 19 -9.84 2.06 9.85
CA SER A 19 -10.72 0.90 9.74
C SER A 19 -11.22 0.49 11.13
N SER A 20 -12.54 0.37 11.33
CA SER A 20 -13.13 0.05 12.65
C SER A 20 -12.87 -1.38 13.10
N LYS A 21 -12.49 -2.27 12.17
CA LYS A 21 -12.01 -3.61 12.53
C LYS A 21 -10.62 -3.64 13.13
N ALA A 22 -9.86 -2.58 12.98
CA ALA A 22 -8.80 -2.29 13.91
C ALA A 22 -9.42 -1.99 15.28
N LYS A 23 -10.19 -2.94 15.82
CA LYS A 23 -10.92 -2.86 17.10
C LYS A 23 -10.04 -2.47 18.29
N ASP A 24 -8.74 -2.46 18.06
CA ASP A 24 -7.77 -2.03 19.03
C ASP A 24 -7.17 -0.70 18.60
N LYS A 25 -7.32 0.32 19.46
CA LYS A 25 -6.39 1.45 19.47
C LYS A 25 -4.93 1.00 19.40
N ALA A 26 -4.66 -0.26 19.73
CA ALA A 26 -3.41 -0.97 19.58
C ALA A 26 -2.96 -1.15 18.12
N SER A 27 -3.85 -1.15 17.13
CA SER A 27 -3.48 -1.31 15.71
C SER A 27 -2.93 -0.04 15.07
N PHE A 28 -3.21 1.14 15.67
CA PHE A 28 -2.72 2.44 15.20
C PHE A 28 -2.22 3.31 16.36
N PRO A 29 -1.26 2.83 17.18
CA PRO A 29 -0.85 3.52 18.40
C PRO A 29 -0.18 4.87 18.12
N ASN A 30 0.48 5.01 16.98
CA ASN A 30 1.23 6.20 16.63
C ASN A 30 0.35 7.17 15.82
N PHE A 31 -0.40 6.69 14.84
CA PHE A 31 -1.27 7.50 14.01
C PHE A 31 -2.34 8.23 14.85
N ASN A 32 -2.98 7.54 15.79
CA ASN A 32 -3.98 8.18 16.66
C ASN A 32 -3.43 9.38 17.45
N SER A 33 -2.14 9.36 17.80
CA SER A 33 -1.49 10.50 18.48
C SER A 33 -1.15 11.64 17.51
N LEU A 34 -0.89 11.33 16.24
CA LEU A 34 -0.49 12.29 15.19
C LEU A 34 -1.71 12.94 14.52
N GLN A 35 -2.83 12.21 14.40
CA GLN A 35 -4.00 12.59 13.61
C GLN A 35 -4.49 14.03 13.90
N LYS A 36 -4.63 14.40 15.18
CA LYS A 36 -5.15 15.74 15.57
C LYS A 36 -4.24 16.88 15.09
N LYS A 37 -2.94 16.63 14.95
CA LYS A 37 -1.94 17.63 14.61
C LYS A 37 -1.74 17.73 13.10
N ILE A 38 -1.86 16.62 12.41
CA ILE A 38 -1.57 16.52 10.98
C ILE A 38 -2.79 16.85 10.12
N ALA A 39 -4.00 16.61 10.61
CA ALA A 39 -5.22 16.86 9.83
C ALA A 39 -5.36 18.31 9.33
N PRO A 40 -5.09 19.36 10.12
CA PRO A 40 -5.12 20.75 9.63
C PRO A 40 -4.08 21.02 8.54
N MET A 41 -2.87 20.46 8.68
CA MET A 41 -1.80 20.63 7.71
C MET A 41 -2.14 19.98 6.37
N GLN A 42 -2.75 18.79 6.40
CA GLN A 42 -3.18 18.11 5.18
C GLN A 42 -4.19 18.94 4.40
N TYR A 43 -5.17 19.51 5.09
CA TYR A 43 -6.19 20.36 4.46
C TYR A 43 -5.55 21.61 3.84
N GLN A 44 -4.65 22.28 4.55
CA GLN A 44 -3.91 23.43 4.03
C GLN A 44 -3.05 23.07 2.81
N LEU A 45 -2.36 21.92 2.86
CA LEU A 45 -1.53 21.44 1.75
C LEU A 45 -2.37 21.11 0.51
N ILE A 46 -3.55 20.52 0.69
CA ILE A 46 -4.48 20.25 -0.41
C ILE A 46 -4.97 21.56 -1.01
N GLN A 47 -5.37 22.53 -0.20
CA GLN A 47 -5.84 23.83 -0.68
C GLN A 47 -4.76 24.68 -1.34
N ALA A 48 -3.50 24.47 -1.01
CA ALA A 48 -2.38 25.14 -1.68
C ALA A 48 -2.15 24.67 -3.12
N ASN A 49 -2.78 23.56 -3.55
CA ASN A 49 -2.74 23.07 -4.92
C ASN A 49 -3.93 23.63 -5.73
N GLU A 50 -3.75 23.73 -7.04
CA GLU A 50 -4.86 24.06 -7.95
C GLU A 50 -5.82 22.87 -8.03
N LEU A 51 -7.03 23.03 -7.48
CA LEU A 51 -8.10 22.04 -7.53
C LEU A 51 -9.04 22.34 -8.68
N THR A 52 -9.51 21.30 -9.36
CA THR A 52 -10.55 21.42 -10.40
C THR A 52 -11.96 21.48 -9.81
N TYR A 53 -12.10 21.36 -8.49
CA TYR A 53 -13.34 21.36 -7.73
C TYR A 53 -13.19 22.18 -6.44
N SER A 54 -14.31 22.47 -5.80
CA SER A 54 -14.35 23.18 -4.53
C SER A 54 -14.26 22.19 -3.36
N LEU A 55 -13.38 22.43 -2.40
CA LEU A 55 -13.23 21.58 -1.22
C LEU A 55 -13.64 22.33 0.04
N SER A 56 -14.73 21.89 0.67
CA SER A 56 -15.26 22.46 1.90
C SER A 56 -14.90 21.64 3.13
N PRO A 57 -14.67 22.25 4.31
CA PRO A 57 -14.35 21.50 5.51
C PRO A 57 -15.55 20.69 6.02
N ARG A 58 -15.28 19.64 6.80
CA ARG A 58 -16.32 18.83 7.46
C ARG A 58 -17.24 19.71 8.32
N GLY A 59 -18.53 19.49 8.21
CA GLY A 59 -19.56 20.27 8.91
C GLY A 59 -20.15 21.42 8.10
N SER A 60 -19.68 21.65 6.87
CA SER A 60 -20.36 22.54 5.93
C SER A 60 -21.74 21.98 5.57
N THR A 61 -22.73 22.85 5.43
CA THR A 61 -24.06 22.47 4.96
C THR A 61 -24.00 22.13 3.48
N ALA A 62 -24.21 20.85 3.19
CA ALA A 62 -24.24 20.36 1.82
C ALA A 62 -25.60 20.62 1.18
N THR A 63 -25.60 21.10 -0.05
CA THR A 63 -26.80 21.28 -0.87
C THR A 63 -26.68 20.40 -2.12
N GLY A 64 -27.60 19.46 -2.29
CA GLY A 64 -27.64 18.57 -3.46
C GLY A 64 -26.91 17.24 -3.29
N GLU A 65 -26.56 16.61 -4.41
CA GLU A 65 -25.75 15.37 -4.47
C GLU A 65 -24.32 15.67 -3.96
N THR A 66 -24.12 15.48 -2.66
CA THR A 66 -22.88 15.86 -2.00
C THR A 66 -21.92 14.68 -1.96
N LYS A 67 -20.72 14.90 -2.45
CA LYS A 67 -19.62 13.94 -2.35
C LYS A 67 -18.72 14.28 -1.16
N SER A 68 -18.13 13.27 -0.56
CA SER A 68 -17.16 13.45 0.52
C SER A 68 -15.88 12.71 0.21
N LEU A 69 -14.78 13.31 0.65
CA LEU A 69 -13.43 12.78 0.48
C LEU A 69 -12.80 12.53 1.83
N ILE A 70 -12.36 11.31 2.07
CA ILE A 70 -11.69 10.89 3.29
C ILE A 70 -10.39 10.17 3.01
N VAL A 71 -9.52 10.15 4.02
CA VAL A 71 -8.33 9.29 4.04
C VAL A 71 -8.51 8.25 5.12
N ALA A 72 -8.68 6.99 4.71
CA ALA A 72 -8.88 5.86 5.61
C ALA A 72 -7.56 5.11 5.81
N PHE A 73 -6.98 5.19 7.00
CA PHE A 73 -5.79 4.42 7.35
C PHE A 73 -6.17 2.97 7.61
N ASP A 74 -5.50 2.07 6.93
CA ASP A 74 -5.75 0.63 7.00
C ASP A 74 -4.61 -0.14 7.67
N LYS A 75 -3.39 0.43 7.75
CA LYS A 75 -2.25 -0.25 8.35
C LYS A 75 -1.19 0.70 8.88
N GLU A 76 -0.81 0.44 10.12
CA GLU A 76 0.42 0.90 10.76
C GLU A 76 1.21 -0.32 11.21
N ARG A 77 2.42 -0.52 10.68
CA ARG A 77 3.17 -1.73 10.93
C ARG A 77 4.66 -1.45 11.09
N VAL A 78 5.26 -2.08 12.09
CA VAL A 78 6.71 -2.18 12.25
C VAL A 78 7.10 -3.64 12.17
N THR A 79 8.03 -3.94 11.27
CA THR A 79 8.56 -5.29 11.10
C THR A 79 10.07 -5.21 11.09
N GLY A 80 10.73 -6.22 11.62
CA GLY A 80 12.17 -6.24 11.60
C GLY A 80 12.76 -7.34 12.45
N GLY A 81 14.08 -7.32 12.55
CA GLY A 81 14.83 -8.31 13.29
C GLY A 81 16.34 -8.08 13.15
N ARG A 82 17.10 -8.97 13.76
CA ARG A 82 18.55 -8.94 13.69
C ARG A 82 19.03 -9.27 12.27
N LEU A 83 19.96 -8.47 11.78
CA LEU A 83 20.70 -8.67 10.54
C LEU A 83 22.19 -8.50 10.85
N GLY A 84 22.91 -9.60 11.02
CA GLY A 84 24.31 -9.55 11.47
C GLY A 84 24.47 -8.80 12.80
N ASP A 85 25.23 -7.71 12.78
CA ASP A 85 25.53 -6.87 13.92
C ASP A 85 24.59 -5.67 14.10
N VAL A 86 23.47 -5.64 13.38
CA VAL A 86 22.48 -4.58 13.48
C VAL A 86 21.06 -5.16 13.53
N CYS A 87 20.11 -4.35 13.98
CA CYS A 87 18.70 -4.62 13.77
C CYS A 87 18.21 -3.78 12.61
N LEU A 88 17.50 -4.39 11.68
CA LEU A 88 16.82 -3.69 10.61
C LEU A 88 15.33 -3.66 10.91
N TRP A 89 14.77 -2.45 10.95
CA TRP A 89 13.35 -2.24 11.17
C TRP A 89 12.70 -1.59 9.94
N GLN A 90 11.65 -2.18 9.42
CA GLN A 90 10.82 -1.59 8.37
C GLN A 90 9.54 -1.06 9.00
N TYR A 91 9.29 0.22 8.77
CA TYR A 91 8.06 0.90 9.15
C TYR A 91 7.20 1.07 7.91
N THR A 92 5.94 0.69 7.99
CA THR A 92 4.97 0.81 6.90
C THR A 92 3.73 1.52 7.41
N LEU A 93 3.31 2.55 6.67
CA LEU A 93 2.05 3.25 6.88
C LEU A 93 1.27 3.22 5.57
N SER A 94 0.03 2.72 5.59
CA SER A 94 -0.83 2.68 4.43
C SER A 94 -2.22 3.19 4.71
N ALA A 95 -2.82 3.77 3.68
CA ALA A 95 -4.15 4.36 3.71
C ALA A 95 -4.81 4.24 2.34
N GLN A 96 -6.06 4.62 2.26
CA GLN A 96 -6.79 4.80 1.01
C GLN A 96 -7.44 6.18 1.00
N VAL A 97 -7.26 6.90 -0.09
CA VAL A 97 -8.04 8.11 -0.37
C VAL A 97 -9.36 7.63 -0.98
N ILE A 98 -10.48 7.93 -0.33
CA ILE A 98 -11.81 7.44 -0.71
C ILE A 98 -12.71 8.63 -1.02
N LEU A 99 -13.23 8.68 -2.24
CA LEU A 99 -14.32 9.56 -2.65
C LEU A 99 -15.62 8.75 -2.59
N PHE A 100 -16.62 9.26 -1.92
CA PHE A 100 -17.92 8.59 -1.79
C PHE A 100 -19.08 9.60 -1.79
N GLU A 101 -20.24 9.12 -2.16
CA GLU A 101 -21.49 9.86 -2.10
C GLU A 101 -22.07 9.80 -0.70
N LEU A 102 -22.48 10.96 -0.13
CA LEU A 102 -22.99 11.04 1.24
C LEU A 102 -24.39 10.44 1.39
N GLU A 103 -25.27 10.60 0.42
CA GLU A 103 -26.66 10.13 0.52
C GLU A 103 -26.73 8.60 0.54
N GLY A 104 -26.06 7.95 -0.39
CA GLY A 104 -26.03 6.48 -0.51
C GLY A 104 -24.90 5.81 0.26
N MET A 105 -23.97 6.57 0.85
CA MET A 105 -22.72 6.06 1.45
C MET A 105 -21.97 5.11 0.51
N SER A 106 -22.06 5.37 -0.78
CA SER A 106 -21.50 4.55 -1.85
C SER A 106 -20.14 5.05 -2.28
N VAL A 107 -19.16 4.16 -2.32
CA VAL A 107 -17.80 4.51 -2.77
C VAL A 107 -17.79 4.74 -4.28
N LEU A 108 -17.26 5.88 -4.69
CA LEU A 108 -17.10 6.27 -6.10
C LEU A 108 -15.69 6.03 -6.63
N GLN A 109 -14.68 6.26 -5.79
CA GLN A 109 -13.28 6.03 -6.15
C GLN A 109 -12.46 5.68 -4.90
N THR A 110 -11.43 4.84 -5.08
CA THR A 110 -10.42 4.58 -4.05
C THR A 110 -9.03 4.64 -4.65
N HIS A 111 -8.12 5.32 -3.96
CA HIS A 111 -6.72 5.38 -4.34
C HIS A 111 -5.87 4.88 -3.16
N PRO A 112 -5.29 3.67 -3.27
CA PRO A 112 -4.42 3.14 -2.24
C PRO A 112 -3.09 3.92 -2.21
N VAL A 113 -2.71 4.34 -1.02
CA VAL A 113 -1.46 5.07 -0.76
C VAL A 113 -0.68 4.40 0.36
N GLY A 114 0.61 4.64 0.42
CA GLY A 114 1.40 4.14 1.55
C GLY A 114 2.89 4.32 1.33
N ARG A 115 3.61 4.37 2.43
CA ARG A 115 5.05 4.50 2.47
C ARG A 115 5.65 3.49 3.41
N SER A 116 6.83 2.99 3.03
CA SER A 116 7.66 2.16 3.89
C SER A 116 9.05 2.75 3.95
N ARG A 117 9.67 2.70 5.13
CA ARG A 117 11.06 3.13 5.33
C ARG A 117 11.78 2.13 6.22
N ASN A 118 13.04 1.87 5.88
CA ASN A 118 13.92 1.01 6.67
C ASN A 118 14.78 1.87 7.58
N TYR A 119 14.96 1.39 8.81
CA TYR A 119 15.84 2.01 9.81
C TYR A 119 16.78 0.97 10.40
N VAL A 120 18.02 1.36 10.56
CA VAL A 120 19.05 0.53 11.17
C VAL A 120 19.20 0.89 12.65
N GLU A 121 19.20 -0.12 13.52
CA GLU A 121 19.48 0.01 14.94
C GLU A 121 20.74 -0.79 15.28
N LYS A 122 21.75 -0.12 15.83
CA LYS A 122 23.02 -0.76 16.19
C LYS A 122 22.98 -1.50 17.53
N ASP A 123 21.99 -1.20 18.38
CA ASP A 123 21.82 -1.86 19.67
C ASP A 123 21.06 -3.18 19.50
N LEU A 124 21.80 -4.29 19.46
CA LEU A 124 21.25 -5.63 19.31
C LEU A 124 20.27 -6.01 20.44
N ALA A 125 20.36 -5.38 21.61
CA ALA A 125 19.40 -5.63 22.69
C ALA A 125 17.99 -5.14 22.34
N LYS A 126 17.85 -4.25 21.35
CA LYS A 126 16.58 -3.71 20.86
C LYS A 126 16.02 -4.43 19.64
N CYS A 127 16.61 -5.58 19.24
CA CYS A 127 16.15 -6.36 18.09
C CYS A 127 14.85 -7.14 18.32
N SER A 128 14.30 -7.14 19.52
CA SER A 128 12.99 -7.76 19.78
C SER A 128 11.88 -6.71 19.83
N GLU A 129 10.68 -7.09 19.40
CA GLU A 129 9.51 -6.22 19.40
C GLU A 129 9.18 -5.64 20.79
N GLU A 130 9.40 -6.45 21.83
CA GLU A 130 9.17 -6.08 23.24
C GLU A 130 10.13 -5.00 23.75
N LYS A 131 11.36 -4.97 23.21
CA LYS A 131 12.44 -4.07 23.63
C LYS A 131 12.56 -2.85 22.73
N ARG A 132 11.75 -2.77 21.68
CA ARG A 132 11.73 -1.64 20.76
C ARG A 132 11.23 -0.36 21.48
N ASP A 133 11.87 0.76 21.21
CA ASP A 133 11.48 2.04 21.78
C ASP A 133 10.23 2.61 21.09
N LYS A 134 9.12 2.64 21.80
CA LYS A 134 7.82 3.13 21.29
C LYS A 134 7.80 4.63 21.04
N ALA A 135 8.61 5.42 21.72
CA ALA A 135 8.73 6.85 21.44
C ALA A 135 9.40 7.07 20.09
N ARG A 136 10.41 6.26 19.80
CA ARG A 136 11.10 6.21 18.52
C ARG A 136 10.19 5.76 17.38
N ASP A 137 9.31 4.79 17.63
CA ASP A 137 8.32 4.37 16.64
C ASP A 137 7.43 5.54 16.21
N ARG A 138 6.93 6.32 17.16
CA ARG A 138 6.11 7.52 16.87
C ARG A 138 6.85 8.52 16.00
N PHE A 139 8.10 8.80 16.32
CA PHE A 139 8.94 9.72 15.56
C PHE A 139 9.15 9.22 14.11
N ARG A 140 9.48 7.94 13.94
CA ARG A 140 9.69 7.33 12.61
C ARG A 140 8.43 7.31 11.75
N PHE A 141 7.27 7.05 12.32
CA PHE A 141 6.00 7.19 11.60
C PHE A 141 5.73 8.63 11.19
N CYS A 142 6.06 9.59 12.05
CA CYS A 142 5.99 11.01 11.69
C CYS A 142 6.88 11.35 10.49
N GLN A 143 8.13 10.86 10.48
CA GLN A 143 9.05 11.06 9.36
C GLN A 143 8.53 10.47 8.05
N ILE A 144 7.94 9.27 8.09
CA ILE A 144 7.31 8.63 6.92
C ILE A 144 6.13 9.46 6.43
N PHE A 145 5.33 9.96 7.36
CA PHE A 145 4.15 10.76 7.04
C PHE A 145 4.53 12.09 6.39
N LEU A 146 5.49 12.80 6.95
CA LEU A 146 5.95 14.11 6.49
C LEU A 146 6.98 14.04 5.36
N GLY A 147 7.62 12.89 5.15
CA GLY A 147 8.66 12.72 4.13
C GLY A 147 10.00 13.37 4.49
N LEU A 148 10.28 13.49 5.77
CA LEU A 148 11.54 14.07 6.22
C LEU A 148 12.69 13.12 5.94
N GLU A 149 13.74 13.65 5.33
CA GLU A 149 15.02 12.97 5.25
C GLU A 149 15.70 13.06 6.61
N THR A 150 16.21 11.94 7.07
CA THR A 150 17.03 11.92 8.29
C THR A 150 18.32 11.21 7.98
N ASP A 151 19.40 11.73 8.50
CA ASP A 151 20.62 10.95 8.63
C ASP A 151 20.31 9.69 9.43
N ASP A 152 20.83 8.55 8.98
CA ASP A 152 20.68 7.25 9.64
C ASP A 152 21.31 7.21 11.06
N GLN A 153 21.93 8.28 11.45
CA GLN A 153 22.56 8.46 12.77
C GLN A 153 21.54 9.01 13.77
N TYR A 154 20.96 8.08 14.50
CA TYR A 154 20.11 8.40 15.64
C TYR A 154 20.95 8.97 16.80
N SER A 155 20.76 10.24 17.11
CA SER A 155 21.28 10.83 18.35
C SER A 155 20.30 10.61 19.52
N LYS A 156 20.83 10.56 20.76
CA LYS A 156 19.97 10.52 21.96
C LYS A 156 19.03 11.71 22.07
N GLU A 157 19.40 12.84 21.44
CA GLU A 157 18.60 14.07 21.42
C GLU A 157 17.36 13.97 20.54
N GLU A 158 17.36 13.09 19.52
CA GLU A 158 16.18 12.84 18.68
C GLU A 158 15.06 12.11 19.44
N ASN A 159 15.35 11.39 20.52
CA ASN A 159 14.35 10.77 21.39
C ASN A 159 13.37 11.77 22.02
N LEU A 160 13.75 13.04 22.11
CA LEU A 160 12.97 14.11 22.72
C LEU A 160 12.20 14.92 21.68
N ARG A 161 12.49 14.76 20.39
CA ARG A 161 11.76 15.47 19.33
C ARG A 161 10.35 14.91 19.20
N SER A 162 9.39 15.77 19.38
CA SER A 162 7.98 15.46 19.04
C SER A 162 7.78 15.62 17.54
N CYS A 163 6.77 14.95 16.98
CA CYS A 163 6.36 15.19 15.58
C CYS A 163 6.10 16.68 15.30
N GLU A 164 5.72 17.44 16.32
CA GLU A 164 5.48 18.88 16.25
C GLU A 164 6.71 19.70 15.99
N SER A 165 7.84 19.35 16.63
CA SER A 165 9.09 20.05 16.39
C SER A 165 9.65 19.79 14.98
N VAL A 166 9.31 18.64 14.42
CA VAL A 166 9.75 18.23 13.09
C VAL A 166 8.90 18.86 11.98
N VAL A 167 7.64 19.12 12.26
CA VAL A 167 6.72 19.85 11.35
C VAL A 167 7.24 21.24 10.99
N THR A 168 7.98 21.89 11.89
CA THR A 168 8.58 23.21 11.64
C THR A 168 9.78 23.14 10.68
N GLU A 169 10.35 21.96 10.44
CA GLU A 169 11.48 21.76 9.50
C GLU A 169 11.02 21.65 8.04
N GLY A 170 9.71 21.55 7.78
CA GLY A 170 9.10 21.51 6.46
C GLY A 170 8.44 20.17 6.13
N ILE A 171 7.81 20.13 4.97
CA ILE A 171 7.13 18.93 4.44
C ILE A 171 7.94 18.46 3.24
N GLY A 172 8.45 17.23 3.31
CA GLY A 172 9.16 16.58 2.23
C GLY A 172 8.24 15.66 1.40
N ASN A 173 8.86 14.76 0.65
CA ASN A 173 8.14 13.77 -0.17
C ASN A 173 7.66 12.58 0.69
N GLY A 174 6.62 12.79 1.50
CA GLY A 174 6.02 11.82 2.40
C GLY A 174 4.63 11.35 1.97
N LEU A 175 3.97 10.63 2.88
CA LEU A 175 2.60 10.18 2.64
C LEU A 175 1.63 11.36 2.52
N LEU A 176 1.89 12.44 3.27
CA LEU A 176 1.09 13.67 3.26
C LEU A 176 1.06 14.32 1.86
N THR A 177 2.21 14.44 1.21
CA THR A 177 2.33 14.99 -0.14
C THR A 177 1.75 14.05 -1.20
N GLU A 178 1.89 12.73 -1.03
CA GLU A 178 1.28 11.74 -1.92
C GLU A 178 -0.25 11.83 -1.88
N ILE A 179 -0.83 11.92 -0.69
CA ILE A 179 -2.28 12.12 -0.51
C ILE A 179 -2.73 13.43 -1.16
N ALA A 180 -2.01 14.54 -0.92
CA ALA A 180 -2.35 15.83 -1.51
C ALA A 180 -2.30 15.79 -3.04
N SER A 181 -1.29 15.14 -3.62
CA SER A 181 -1.16 14.96 -5.07
C SER A 181 -2.32 14.15 -5.66
N ILE A 182 -2.74 13.06 -5.00
CA ILE A 182 -3.88 12.27 -5.46
C ILE A 182 -5.15 13.11 -5.41
N VAL A 183 -5.39 13.79 -4.28
CA VAL A 183 -6.58 14.62 -4.11
C VAL A 183 -6.63 15.71 -5.18
N SER A 184 -5.51 16.39 -5.47
CA SER A 184 -5.46 17.45 -6.48
C SER A 184 -5.70 16.95 -7.91
N ASN A 185 -5.44 15.67 -8.16
CA ASN A 185 -5.59 15.06 -9.50
C ASN A 185 -6.82 14.16 -9.62
N LEU A 186 -7.75 14.18 -8.64
CA LEU A 186 -8.98 13.41 -8.73
C LEU A 186 -9.81 13.85 -9.94
N ASN A 187 -10.21 12.90 -10.75
CA ASN A 187 -11.16 13.13 -11.83
C ASN A 187 -12.58 12.96 -11.28
N ILE A 188 -13.21 14.08 -10.98
CA ILE A 188 -14.56 14.11 -10.46
C ILE A 188 -15.48 14.37 -11.65
N SER A 189 -15.93 13.31 -12.28
CA SER A 189 -16.87 13.41 -13.38
C SER A 189 -18.25 12.85 -13.00
N ASP A 190 -19.32 13.53 -13.44
CA ASP A 190 -20.70 13.06 -13.31
C ASP A 190 -21.03 11.88 -14.22
N LYS A 191 -20.08 10.95 -14.39
CA LYS A 191 -20.29 9.78 -15.22
C LYS A 191 -21.34 8.88 -14.58
N LYS A 192 -22.51 8.79 -15.19
CA LYS A 192 -23.60 7.87 -14.76
C LYS A 192 -23.22 6.39 -14.79
N ASN A 193 -22.12 6.02 -15.44
CA ASN A 193 -21.63 4.64 -15.55
C ASN A 193 -20.18 4.55 -15.13
N ILE A 194 -19.93 4.69 -13.84
CA ILE A 194 -18.60 4.47 -13.26
C ILE A 194 -18.31 2.96 -13.28
N ARG A 195 -17.15 2.59 -13.84
CA ARG A 195 -16.64 1.21 -13.78
C ARG A 195 -15.59 1.09 -12.71
N PHE A 196 -15.56 -0.05 -12.07
CA PHE A 196 -14.62 -0.31 -10.97
C PHE A 196 -13.65 -1.43 -11.32
N ALA A 197 -12.38 -1.16 -11.11
CA ALA A 197 -11.34 -2.18 -11.10
C ALA A 197 -10.71 -2.30 -9.73
N GLY A 198 -10.21 -3.47 -9.39
CA GLY A 198 -9.58 -3.67 -8.08
C GLY A 198 -8.84 -4.98 -7.97
N ILE A 199 -8.34 -5.26 -6.77
CA ILE A 199 -7.82 -6.58 -6.44
C ILE A 199 -8.99 -7.46 -6.04
N GLY A 200 -9.14 -8.57 -6.74
CA GLY A 200 -10.13 -9.60 -6.43
C GLY A 200 -9.62 -10.58 -5.39
N GLU A 201 -9.61 -11.85 -5.72
CA GLU A 201 -9.18 -12.90 -4.80
C GLU A 201 -7.65 -13.07 -4.77
N VAL A 202 -7.07 -13.16 -3.55
CA VAL A 202 -5.68 -13.59 -3.36
C VAL A 202 -5.67 -15.01 -2.82
N LYS A 203 -5.06 -15.93 -3.57
CA LYS A 203 -4.89 -17.34 -3.23
C LYS A 203 -3.43 -17.65 -2.90
N ILE A 204 -3.23 -18.56 -1.96
CA ILE A 204 -1.93 -19.14 -1.65
C ILE A 204 -2.04 -20.63 -1.85
N THR A 205 -1.23 -21.21 -2.77
CA THR A 205 -1.22 -22.67 -2.97
C THR A 205 -0.72 -23.38 -1.72
N GLU A 206 -1.09 -24.63 -1.53
CA GLU A 206 -0.63 -25.43 -0.38
C GLU A 206 0.91 -25.50 -0.30
N ARG A 207 1.58 -25.59 -1.45
CA ARG A 207 3.04 -25.54 -1.49
C ARG A 207 3.59 -24.22 -0.96
N ALA A 208 3.08 -23.09 -1.44
CA ALA A 208 3.51 -21.78 -0.98
C ALA A 208 3.19 -21.58 0.51
N LYS A 209 2.04 -22.07 0.97
CA LYS A 209 1.63 -22.02 2.36
C LYS A 209 2.53 -22.84 3.27
N SER A 210 2.94 -24.04 2.85
CA SER A 210 3.93 -24.85 3.56
C SER A 210 5.24 -24.09 3.78
N ILE A 211 5.77 -23.47 2.72
CA ILE A 211 7.00 -22.67 2.80
C ILE A 211 6.83 -21.47 3.75
N LEU A 212 5.74 -20.71 3.61
CA LEU A 212 5.40 -19.56 4.47
C LEU A 212 5.25 -19.93 5.94
N SER A 213 4.84 -21.16 6.23
CA SER A 213 4.64 -21.68 7.58
C SER A 213 5.92 -22.30 8.20
N GLY A 214 7.04 -22.33 7.47
CA GLY A 214 8.31 -22.84 7.96
C GLY A 214 8.67 -24.24 7.46
N GLY A 215 8.15 -24.63 6.29
CA GLY A 215 8.57 -25.85 5.59
C GLY A 215 9.66 -25.60 4.54
N GLU A 216 10.23 -26.67 3.98
CA GLU A 216 11.25 -26.65 2.89
C GLU A 216 12.47 -25.76 3.24
N ASP A 217 13.08 -25.97 4.40
CA ASP A 217 14.27 -25.25 4.89
C ASP A 217 14.07 -23.74 5.15
N PHE A 218 12.82 -23.26 5.18
CA PHE A 218 12.50 -21.90 5.58
C PHE A 218 11.96 -21.86 7.01
N ILE A 219 12.31 -20.82 7.75
CA ILE A 219 11.60 -20.46 8.98
C ILE A 219 10.25 -19.84 8.62
N SER A 220 9.24 -20.01 9.47
CA SER A 220 7.95 -19.35 9.28
C SER A 220 8.11 -17.86 9.07
N HIS A 221 7.29 -17.29 8.19
CA HIS A 221 7.34 -15.86 7.85
C HIS A 221 7.17 -14.99 9.11
N PRO A 222 8.20 -14.26 9.58
CA PRO A 222 8.19 -13.64 10.90
C PRO A 222 7.18 -12.51 11.04
N PHE A 223 6.85 -11.86 9.92
CA PHE A 223 6.01 -10.67 9.90
C PHE A 223 4.51 -10.96 9.83
N PHE A 224 4.16 -12.19 9.44
CA PHE A 224 2.76 -12.63 9.34
C PHE A 224 2.48 -13.81 10.23
N SER A 225 3.22 -13.94 11.33
CA SER A 225 3.01 -14.98 12.33
C SER A 225 2.46 -14.38 13.61
N ASN A 226 1.42 -14.99 14.14
CA ASN A 226 0.93 -14.72 15.48
C ASN A 226 1.19 -15.95 16.36
N ARG A 227 1.97 -15.79 17.43
CA ARG A 227 2.39 -16.88 18.32
C ARG A 227 2.99 -18.08 17.58
N GLY A 228 3.83 -17.81 16.57
CA GLY A 228 4.50 -18.83 15.77
C GLY A 228 3.63 -19.48 14.67
N LYS A 229 2.36 -19.11 14.54
CA LYS A 229 1.49 -19.58 13.46
C LYS A 229 1.38 -18.52 12.36
N PHE A 230 1.61 -18.92 11.11
CA PHE A 230 1.46 -18.08 9.94
C PHE A 230 0.02 -17.56 9.81
N ASN A 231 -0.13 -16.25 9.67
CA ASN A 231 -1.42 -15.60 9.45
C ASN A 231 -1.65 -15.36 7.94
N GLU A 232 -2.29 -16.32 7.32
CA GLU A 232 -2.58 -16.31 5.88
C GLU A 232 -3.35 -15.08 5.43
N GLN A 233 -4.38 -14.66 6.20
CA GLN A 233 -5.20 -13.51 5.84
C GLN A 233 -4.39 -12.21 5.85
N SER A 234 -3.57 -11.98 6.86
CA SER A 234 -2.72 -10.78 6.91
C SER A 234 -1.71 -10.73 5.77
N TYR A 235 -1.23 -11.87 5.29
CA TYR A 235 -0.33 -11.93 4.14
C TYR A 235 -1.08 -11.65 2.83
N LYS A 236 -2.28 -12.22 2.65
CA LYS A 236 -3.16 -11.92 1.50
C LYS A 236 -3.50 -10.42 1.43
N ASP A 237 -3.84 -9.82 2.56
CA ASP A 237 -4.14 -8.39 2.66
C ASP A 237 -2.91 -7.54 2.26
N TRP A 238 -1.71 -7.94 2.70
CA TRP A 238 -0.47 -7.27 2.33
C TRP A 238 -0.20 -7.36 0.82
N ILE A 239 -0.37 -8.53 0.21
CA ILE A 239 -0.23 -8.72 -1.25
C ILE A 239 -1.22 -7.83 -2.01
N SER A 240 -2.49 -7.86 -1.61
CA SER A 240 -3.56 -7.05 -2.24
C SER A 240 -3.20 -5.57 -2.24
N GLN A 241 -2.78 -5.04 -1.10
CA GLN A 241 -2.43 -3.63 -0.94
C GLN A 241 -1.20 -3.25 -1.76
N ASN A 242 -0.14 -4.09 -1.75
CA ASN A 242 1.08 -3.80 -2.51
C ASN A 242 0.81 -3.77 -4.03
N PHE A 243 0.08 -4.75 -4.56
CA PHE A 243 -0.25 -4.78 -5.99
C PHE A 243 -1.16 -3.61 -6.37
N ALA A 244 -2.23 -3.37 -5.62
CA ALA A 244 -3.15 -2.27 -5.91
C ALA A 244 -2.43 -0.92 -5.88
N LYS A 245 -1.66 -0.64 -4.82
CA LYS A 245 -0.89 0.59 -4.70
C LYS A 245 0.09 0.76 -5.86
N THR A 246 0.85 -0.28 -6.17
CA THR A 246 1.86 -0.23 -7.23
C THR A 246 1.23 0.02 -8.59
N ILE A 247 0.16 -0.70 -8.92
CA ILE A 247 -0.55 -0.53 -10.19
C ILE A 247 -1.23 0.85 -10.23
N SER A 248 -1.97 1.22 -9.17
CA SER A 248 -2.66 2.52 -9.09
C SER A 248 -1.70 3.70 -9.25
N SER A 249 -0.57 3.69 -8.53
CA SER A 249 0.41 4.79 -8.59
C SER A 249 1.13 4.89 -9.93
N LYS A 250 1.46 3.75 -10.56
CA LYS A 250 2.18 3.72 -11.85
C LYS A 250 1.28 4.10 -13.03
N ILE A 251 0.02 3.67 -13.01
CA ILE A 251 -0.91 3.85 -14.14
C ILE A 251 -1.84 5.06 -13.92
N ASN A 252 -1.86 5.61 -12.71
CA ASN A 252 -2.77 6.68 -12.28
C ASN A 252 -4.25 6.31 -12.49
N VAL A 253 -4.66 5.15 -11.95
CA VAL A 253 -6.03 4.62 -12.04
C VAL A 253 -6.51 4.29 -10.63
N PRO A 254 -7.75 4.67 -10.24
CA PRO A 254 -8.33 4.25 -8.97
C PRO A 254 -8.50 2.72 -8.96
N LEU A 255 -8.05 2.07 -7.90
CA LEU A 255 -8.22 0.64 -7.71
C LEU A 255 -8.84 0.34 -6.34
N VAL A 256 -9.95 -0.37 -6.36
CA VAL A 256 -10.58 -0.85 -5.13
C VAL A 256 -9.73 -1.96 -4.52
N VAL A 257 -9.36 -1.78 -3.27
CA VAL A 257 -8.62 -2.79 -2.51
C VAL A 257 -9.57 -3.38 -1.47
N PRO A 258 -9.56 -4.71 -1.28
CA PRO A 258 -10.24 -5.29 -0.14
C PRO A 258 -9.70 -4.66 1.14
N PHE A 259 -10.52 -3.94 1.87
CA PHE A 259 -10.13 -3.43 3.19
C PHE A 259 -9.95 -4.61 4.14
N ALA A 260 -8.89 -4.58 4.93
CA ALA A 260 -8.74 -5.51 6.03
C ALA A 260 -9.99 -5.39 6.91
N GLY A 261 -10.88 -6.37 6.76
CA GLY A 261 -12.09 -6.39 7.52
C GLY A 261 -13.37 -5.99 6.80
N SER A 262 -13.41 -5.74 5.48
CA SER A 262 -14.68 -5.63 4.76
C SER A 262 -15.46 -6.94 4.85
N VAL A 263 -16.74 -6.86 5.19
CA VAL A 263 -17.68 -7.98 5.20
C VAL A 263 -18.87 -7.59 4.35
N GLY A 264 -19.19 -8.42 3.36
CA GLY A 264 -20.37 -8.20 2.53
C GLY A 264 -20.33 -6.89 1.74
N GLY A 265 -19.15 -6.50 1.21
CA GLY A 265 -19.03 -5.28 0.42
C GLY A 265 -19.15 -3.96 1.21
N LYS A 266 -19.04 -4.00 2.55
CA LYS A 266 -19.08 -2.81 3.40
C LYS A 266 -17.75 -2.57 4.10
N ILE A 267 -17.35 -1.31 4.17
CA ILE A 267 -16.22 -0.84 4.98
C ILE A 267 -16.77 -0.03 6.14
N GLN A 268 -16.40 -0.42 7.34
CA GLN A 268 -16.71 0.34 8.54
C GLN A 268 -15.51 1.18 8.95
N LEU A 269 -15.70 2.48 9.06
CA LEU A 269 -14.65 3.45 9.34
C LEU A 269 -14.99 4.26 10.59
N LYS A 270 -13.95 4.64 11.34
CA LYS A 270 -14.09 5.40 12.58
C LYS A 270 -13.24 6.68 12.53
N TYR A 271 -13.86 7.80 12.81
CA TYR A 271 -13.20 9.09 12.99
C TYR A 271 -12.57 9.22 14.39
N SER A 272 -11.69 10.21 14.55
CA SER A 272 -11.02 10.50 15.83
C SER A 272 -11.98 10.97 16.93
N ASP A 273 -13.13 11.54 16.55
CA ASP A 273 -14.20 11.97 17.47
C ASP A 273 -15.09 10.81 17.94
N GLY A 274 -14.85 9.61 17.41
CA GLY A 274 -15.61 8.40 17.73
C GLY A 274 -16.79 8.14 16.78
N THR A 275 -17.10 9.05 15.86
CA THR A 275 -18.14 8.86 14.84
C THR A 275 -17.75 7.67 13.94
N GLU A 276 -18.71 6.79 13.67
CA GLU A 276 -18.53 5.66 12.77
C GLU A 276 -19.38 5.85 11.52
N ILE A 277 -18.84 5.42 10.37
CA ILE A 277 -19.53 5.42 9.09
C ILE A 277 -19.35 4.06 8.40
N ASP A 278 -20.40 3.61 7.74
CA ASP A 278 -20.38 2.39 6.91
C ASP A 278 -20.44 2.81 5.44
N LEU A 279 -19.39 2.52 4.69
CA LEU A 279 -19.35 2.74 3.25
C LEU A 279 -19.63 1.44 2.49
N THR A 280 -20.44 1.52 1.46
CA THR A 280 -20.68 0.41 0.54
C THR A 280 -19.63 0.41 -0.57
N LEU A 281 -18.88 -0.69 -0.68
CA LEU A 281 -17.94 -0.91 -1.78
C LEU A 281 -18.69 -1.28 -3.05
N PRO A 282 -18.28 -0.77 -4.21
CA PRO A 282 -18.84 -1.20 -5.48
C PRO A 282 -18.43 -2.62 -5.84
N ASP A 283 -19.27 -3.29 -6.61
CA ASP A 283 -18.89 -4.52 -7.30
C ASP A 283 -17.83 -4.21 -8.36
N LEU A 284 -16.85 -5.09 -8.52
CA LEU A 284 -15.78 -4.89 -9.49
C LEU A 284 -16.22 -5.33 -10.89
N ASP A 285 -16.15 -4.40 -11.87
CA ASP A 285 -16.26 -4.75 -13.28
C ASP A 285 -15.05 -5.54 -13.77
N TYR A 286 -13.87 -5.20 -13.24
CA TYR A 286 -12.61 -5.85 -13.54
C TYR A 286 -11.80 -6.13 -12.26
N SER A 287 -11.24 -7.32 -12.15
CA SER A 287 -10.41 -7.70 -11.01
C SER A 287 -9.07 -8.29 -11.42
N PHE A 288 -8.06 -8.01 -10.60
CA PHE A 288 -6.81 -8.77 -10.56
C PHE A 288 -6.94 -9.85 -9.50
N ASP A 289 -6.98 -11.12 -9.91
CA ASP A 289 -6.84 -12.23 -8.97
C ASP A 289 -5.38 -12.67 -8.93
N ILE A 290 -4.85 -12.90 -7.74
CA ILE A 290 -3.44 -13.19 -7.53
C ILE A 290 -3.31 -14.55 -6.87
N THR A 291 -2.58 -15.48 -7.50
CA THR A 291 -2.27 -16.76 -6.89
C THR A 291 -0.77 -16.86 -6.62
N ILE A 292 -0.39 -16.99 -5.35
CA ILE A 292 0.99 -17.24 -4.95
C ILE A 292 1.26 -18.73 -5.11
N ARG A 293 2.14 -19.09 -6.07
CA ARG A 293 2.43 -20.48 -6.41
C ARG A 293 3.59 -21.07 -5.62
N GLY A 294 4.53 -20.25 -5.17
CA GLY A 294 5.68 -20.71 -4.41
C GLY A 294 6.82 -19.72 -4.37
N PHE A 295 7.83 -20.13 -3.62
CA PHE A 295 9.09 -19.42 -3.41
C PHE A 295 10.24 -20.38 -3.68
N ALA A 296 11.40 -19.88 -4.09
CA ALA A 296 12.62 -20.65 -4.22
C ALA A 296 13.84 -19.78 -3.92
N ARG A 297 14.84 -20.35 -3.29
CA ARG A 297 16.12 -19.70 -3.05
C ARG A 297 17.23 -20.58 -3.63
N SER A 298 18.18 -19.96 -4.32
CA SER A 298 19.38 -20.64 -4.79
C SER A 298 20.62 -19.77 -4.64
N LEU A 299 21.72 -20.38 -4.29
CA LEU A 299 23.03 -19.74 -4.32
C LEU A 299 23.43 -19.53 -5.78
N MET A 300 23.71 -18.28 -6.16
CA MET A 300 24.09 -17.90 -7.53
C MET A 300 25.62 -17.85 -7.68
N ASP A 301 26.27 -17.25 -6.68
CA ASP A 301 27.72 -17.08 -6.65
C ASP A 301 28.24 -17.09 -5.22
N GLU A 302 29.46 -17.54 -5.02
CA GLU A 302 30.10 -17.63 -3.72
C GLU A 302 31.61 -17.31 -3.84
N THR A 303 32.06 -16.42 -2.97
CA THR A 303 33.48 -16.13 -2.75
C THR A 303 33.84 -16.39 -1.28
N PRO A 304 35.13 -16.34 -0.88
CA PRO A 304 35.50 -16.48 0.52
C PRO A 304 34.85 -15.46 1.46
N GLN A 305 34.48 -14.25 0.95
CA GLN A 305 33.95 -13.15 1.72
C GLN A 305 32.45 -12.88 1.51
N ARG A 306 31.89 -13.32 0.37
CA ARG A 306 30.51 -12.96 -0.04
C ARG A 306 29.76 -14.12 -0.62
N GLU A 307 28.44 -14.06 -0.46
CA GLU A 307 27.47 -14.94 -1.10
C GLU A 307 26.45 -14.11 -1.85
N ALA A 308 26.10 -14.53 -3.06
CA ALA A 308 25.00 -13.96 -3.85
C ALA A 308 23.87 -14.99 -3.97
N TRP A 309 22.70 -14.64 -3.51
CA TRP A 309 21.52 -15.50 -3.52
C TRP A 309 20.46 -14.96 -4.47
N VAL A 310 19.75 -15.85 -5.14
CA VAL A 310 18.57 -15.53 -5.93
C VAL A 310 17.32 -15.94 -5.16
N TYR A 311 16.43 -14.97 -4.90
CA TYR A 311 15.14 -15.19 -4.27
C TYR A 311 14.05 -15.17 -5.33
N GLY A 312 13.55 -16.35 -5.68
CA GLY A 312 12.54 -16.56 -6.70
C GLY A 312 11.12 -16.50 -6.14
N THR A 313 10.26 -15.69 -6.73
CA THR A 313 8.81 -15.68 -6.45
C THR A 313 8.03 -16.04 -7.70
N TYR A 314 6.96 -16.81 -7.52
CA TYR A 314 6.15 -17.35 -8.60
C TYR A 314 4.68 -17.04 -8.35
N LEU A 315 4.09 -16.25 -9.23
CA LEU A 315 2.67 -15.87 -9.15
C LEU A 315 1.91 -16.31 -10.39
N THR A 316 0.59 -16.41 -10.28
CA THR A 316 -0.34 -16.33 -11.39
C THR A 316 -1.17 -15.06 -11.20
N LEU A 317 -1.28 -14.26 -12.25
CA LEU A 317 -2.08 -13.04 -12.29
C LEU A 317 -3.17 -13.22 -13.33
N ASP A 318 -4.41 -13.25 -12.86
CA ASP A 318 -5.59 -13.34 -13.70
C ASP A 318 -6.27 -11.97 -13.72
N PHE A 319 -6.56 -11.43 -14.89
CA PHE A 319 -7.25 -10.15 -15.03
C PHE A 319 -8.46 -10.27 -15.94
N GLY A 320 -9.58 -9.74 -15.52
CA GLY A 320 -10.81 -9.71 -16.31
C GLY A 320 -12.05 -9.37 -15.49
N GLY A 321 -13.19 -9.52 -16.12
CA GLY A 321 -14.52 -9.29 -15.55
C GLY A 321 -15.42 -10.51 -15.66
N LEU A 322 -16.73 -10.29 -15.57
CA LEU A 322 -17.75 -11.34 -15.62
C LEU A 322 -17.70 -12.20 -16.89
N LEU A 323 -17.24 -11.64 -18.02
CA LEU A 323 -17.19 -12.34 -19.31
C LEU A 323 -15.97 -13.23 -19.49
N GLY A 324 -15.06 -13.24 -18.54
CA GLY A 324 -13.85 -14.05 -18.55
C GLY A 324 -12.60 -13.33 -18.07
N LYS A 325 -11.58 -14.11 -17.74
CA LYS A 325 -10.28 -13.63 -17.28
C LYS A 325 -9.16 -14.14 -18.17
N GLU A 326 -8.22 -13.28 -18.49
CA GLU A 326 -6.95 -13.67 -19.11
C GLU A 326 -5.90 -13.89 -18.01
N SER A 327 -5.02 -14.87 -18.22
CA SER A 327 -4.08 -15.36 -17.20
C SER A 327 -2.64 -15.28 -17.67
N ALA A 328 -1.76 -14.86 -16.77
CA ALA A 328 -0.31 -14.94 -16.96
C ALA A 328 0.35 -15.53 -15.72
N LYS A 329 1.19 -16.55 -15.92
CA LYS A 329 2.12 -17.01 -14.89
C LYS A 329 3.35 -16.13 -14.95
N VAL A 330 3.67 -15.49 -13.83
CA VAL A 330 4.81 -14.57 -13.73
C VAL A 330 5.79 -15.07 -12.68
N LYS A 331 7.05 -14.72 -12.85
CA LYS A 331 8.13 -15.04 -11.92
C LYS A 331 9.09 -13.87 -11.80
N ASN A 332 9.68 -13.71 -10.64
CA ASN A 332 10.82 -12.83 -10.44
C ASN A 332 11.96 -13.57 -9.73
N GLY A 333 13.19 -13.16 -10.00
CA GLY A 333 14.39 -13.58 -9.28
C GLY A 333 15.10 -12.32 -8.79
N TYR A 334 15.03 -12.07 -7.49
CA TYR A 334 15.71 -10.97 -6.83
C TYR A 334 17.09 -11.42 -6.36
N VAL A 335 18.14 -10.71 -6.79
CA VAL A 335 19.52 -11.04 -6.39
C VAL A 335 19.88 -10.23 -5.15
N PHE A 336 20.33 -10.92 -4.10
CA PHE A 336 20.79 -10.33 -2.85
C PHE A 336 22.21 -10.79 -2.54
N GLU A 337 23.12 -9.84 -2.36
CA GLU A 337 24.49 -10.10 -1.94
C GLU A 337 24.66 -9.83 -0.44
N THR A 338 25.37 -10.73 0.24
CA THR A 338 25.65 -10.64 1.66
C THR A 338 27.05 -11.10 1.98
N VAL A 339 27.57 -10.73 3.13
CA VAL A 339 28.83 -11.28 3.66
C VAL A 339 28.59 -12.74 4.05
N LYS A 340 29.54 -13.61 3.71
CA LYS A 340 29.44 -15.04 4.01
C LYS A 340 29.30 -15.29 5.49
N GLY A 341 28.27 -16.07 5.86
CA GLY A 341 27.97 -16.39 7.25
C GLY A 341 27.12 -15.37 8.00
N ASP A 342 26.75 -14.25 7.37
CA ASP A 342 25.80 -13.30 7.96
C ASP A 342 24.39 -13.87 7.99
N PHE A 343 23.62 -13.44 9.01
CA PHE A 343 22.21 -13.79 9.08
C PHE A 343 21.40 -13.03 8.03
N VAL A 344 20.76 -13.77 7.13
CA VAL A 344 19.88 -13.21 6.10
C VAL A 344 18.42 -13.43 6.49
N ASN A 345 17.63 -12.37 6.50
CA ASN A 345 16.18 -12.49 6.60
C ASN A 345 15.59 -12.85 5.23
N ASN A 346 15.53 -14.14 4.92
CA ASN A 346 15.06 -14.64 3.63
C ASN A 346 13.67 -14.10 3.24
N TRP A 347 12.77 -13.93 4.19
CA TRP A 347 11.42 -13.44 3.91
C TRP A 347 11.39 -12.00 3.44
N ARG A 348 12.29 -11.17 3.95
CA ARG A 348 12.44 -9.80 3.46
C ARG A 348 12.83 -9.80 1.98
N GLU A 349 13.74 -10.68 1.58
CA GLU A 349 14.22 -10.73 0.19
C GLU A 349 13.16 -11.32 -0.75
N PHE A 350 12.32 -12.26 -0.28
CA PHE A 350 11.13 -12.67 -1.02
C PHE A 350 10.08 -11.56 -1.15
N ASP A 351 9.84 -10.80 -0.08
CA ASP A 351 8.93 -9.65 -0.12
C ASP A 351 9.45 -8.57 -1.09
N ASN A 352 10.76 -8.30 -1.11
CA ASN A 352 11.39 -7.42 -2.09
C ASN A 352 11.18 -7.94 -3.53
N SER A 353 11.36 -9.25 -3.75
CA SER A 353 11.11 -9.89 -5.05
C SER A 353 9.65 -9.74 -5.52
N ILE A 354 8.68 -9.81 -4.61
CA ILE A 354 7.26 -9.58 -4.92
C ILE A 354 7.01 -8.11 -5.27
N GLN A 355 7.59 -7.18 -4.52
CA GLN A 355 7.44 -5.74 -4.79
C GLN A 355 8.05 -5.34 -6.12
N GLU A 356 9.23 -5.84 -6.43
CA GLU A 356 9.89 -5.64 -7.73
C GLU A 356 9.03 -6.20 -8.86
N LEU A 357 8.51 -7.42 -8.70
CA LEU A 357 7.61 -8.03 -9.70
C LEU A 357 6.35 -7.20 -9.92
N ALA A 358 5.73 -6.67 -8.86
CA ALA A 358 4.57 -5.81 -8.97
C ALA A 358 4.88 -4.52 -9.73
N ASN A 359 6.05 -3.90 -9.47
CA ASN A 359 6.52 -2.71 -10.18
C ASN A 359 6.75 -3.01 -11.67
N GLU A 360 7.53 -4.05 -11.97
CA GLU A 360 7.79 -4.46 -13.35
C GLU A 360 6.50 -4.80 -14.11
N TYR A 361 5.57 -5.51 -13.46
CA TYR A 361 4.28 -5.86 -14.05
C TYR A 361 3.45 -4.61 -14.40
N ALA A 362 3.38 -3.64 -13.49
CA ALA A 362 2.72 -2.37 -13.75
C ALA A 362 3.36 -1.60 -14.93
N GLU A 363 4.69 -1.65 -15.05
CA GLU A 363 5.42 -1.06 -16.19
C GLU A 363 5.05 -1.76 -17.50
N GLN A 364 4.85 -3.09 -17.50
CA GLN A 364 4.42 -3.81 -18.70
C GLN A 364 3.02 -3.41 -19.16
N ILE A 365 2.11 -3.07 -18.25
CA ILE A 365 0.78 -2.52 -18.60
C ILE A 365 0.94 -1.17 -19.32
N MET A 366 1.88 -0.33 -18.88
CA MET A 366 2.14 0.96 -19.54
C MET A 366 2.87 0.78 -20.88
N LYS A 367 3.89 -0.06 -20.90
CA LYS A 367 4.72 -0.30 -22.08
C LYS A 367 5.29 -1.72 -22.05
N THR A 368 4.72 -2.59 -22.87
CA THR A 368 5.13 -4.01 -22.94
C THR A 368 6.54 -4.18 -23.52
N ASP A 369 7.44 -4.72 -22.74
CA ASP A 369 8.82 -4.99 -23.14
C ASP A 369 8.97 -6.35 -23.83
N ARG A 370 9.70 -6.38 -24.97
CA ARG A 370 9.88 -7.57 -25.80
C ARG A 370 10.71 -8.67 -25.12
N LYS A 371 11.65 -8.29 -24.25
CA LYS A 371 12.52 -9.23 -23.54
C LYS A 371 11.89 -9.68 -22.22
N TRP A 372 11.22 -8.77 -21.52
CA TRP A 372 10.62 -9.06 -20.23
C TRP A 372 9.55 -10.16 -20.31
N VAL A 373 8.62 -10.04 -21.27
CA VAL A 373 7.50 -10.99 -21.40
C VAL A 373 7.95 -12.45 -21.46
N PRO A 374 8.80 -12.90 -22.41
CA PRO A 374 9.17 -14.32 -22.46
C PRO A 374 10.11 -14.75 -21.33
N ASN A 375 10.84 -13.83 -20.71
CA ASN A 375 11.76 -14.14 -19.61
C ASN A 375 11.07 -14.27 -18.26
N LYS A 376 10.07 -13.44 -18.01
CA LYS A 376 9.38 -13.34 -16.71
C LYS A 376 8.00 -13.99 -16.72
N THR A 377 7.44 -14.35 -17.88
CA THR A 377 6.10 -14.94 -18.00
C THR A 377 6.12 -16.27 -18.77
N ASN A 378 4.98 -16.95 -18.78
CA ASN A 378 4.74 -18.13 -19.64
C ASN A 378 4.24 -17.77 -21.04
N LEU A 379 4.10 -16.47 -21.34
CA LEU A 379 3.55 -15.97 -22.58
C LEU A 379 4.64 -15.72 -23.63
N LYS A 380 4.34 -15.96 -24.90
CA LYS A 380 5.14 -15.43 -26.00
C LYS A 380 4.91 -13.92 -26.11
N TYR A 381 5.84 -13.18 -26.69
CA TYR A 381 5.74 -11.72 -26.77
C TYR A 381 4.40 -11.21 -27.36
N ARG A 382 3.92 -11.83 -28.43
CA ARG A 382 2.63 -11.42 -29.06
C ARG A 382 1.44 -11.62 -28.12
N GLU A 383 1.43 -12.73 -27.39
CA GLU A 383 0.40 -13.06 -26.40
C GLU A 383 0.46 -12.08 -25.23
N GLY A 384 1.67 -11.84 -24.69
CA GLY A 384 1.87 -10.88 -23.62
C GLY A 384 1.50 -9.45 -24.02
N LYS A 385 1.85 -9.02 -25.24
CA LYS A 385 1.43 -7.71 -25.76
C LYS A 385 -0.11 -7.59 -25.80
N ARG A 386 -0.82 -8.64 -26.24
CA ARG A 386 -2.30 -8.66 -26.23
C ARG A 386 -2.84 -8.61 -24.81
N TYR A 387 -2.28 -9.42 -23.91
CA TYR A 387 -2.67 -9.48 -22.50
C TYR A 387 -2.53 -8.11 -21.81
N PHE A 388 -1.36 -7.47 -21.90
CA PHE A 388 -1.14 -6.17 -21.27
C PHE A 388 -1.93 -5.03 -21.95
N SER A 389 -2.13 -5.09 -23.28
CA SER A 389 -2.98 -4.13 -23.97
C SER A 389 -4.44 -4.24 -23.56
N TYR A 390 -4.94 -5.46 -23.33
CA TYR A 390 -6.28 -5.69 -22.80
C TYR A 390 -6.44 -5.10 -21.40
N ILE A 391 -5.48 -5.36 -20.48
CA ILE A 391 -5.50 -4.78 -19.14
C ILE A 391 -5.55 -3.26 -19.23
N LYS A 392 -4.66 -2.65 -20.02
CA LYS A 392 -4.59 -1.20 -20.18
C LYS A 392 -5.92 -0.62 -20.68
N GLU A 393 -6.49 -1.20 -21.72
CA GLU A 393 -7.80 -0.76 -22.28
C GLU A 393 -8.89 -0.76 -21.20
N LYS A 394 -8.97 -1.82 -20.39
CA LYS A 394 -9.98 -1.91 -19.33
C LYS A 394 -9.74 -0.92 -18.20
N LEU A 395 -8.48 -0.75 -17.78
CA LEU A 395 -8.12 0.23 -16.76
C LEU A 395 -8.33 1.67 -17.24
N ASP A 396 -8.08 1.98 -18.52
CA ASP A 396 -8.37 3.29 -19.09
C ASP A 396 -9.89 3.58 -19.12
N SER A 397 -10.75 2.55 -19.10
CA SER A 397 -12.21 2.70 -19.01
C SER A 397 -12.75 2.96 -17.59
N VAL A 398 -11.89 2.81 -16.57
CA VAL A 398 -12.20 3.06 -15.15
C VAL A 398 -11.93 4.53 -14.74
N ARG A 399 -11.19 5.25 -15.55
CA ARG A 399 -10.81 6.67 -15.32
C ARG A 399 -11.98 7.63 -15.48
#